data_43a87fb97ff547b1b1c9e7106d0368f0
#
_entry.id   43a87fb97ff547b1b1c9e7106d0368f0
#
_cell.length_a   1.000
_cell.length_b   1.000
_cell.length_c   1.000
_cell.angle_alpha   90.00
_cell.angle_beta   90.00
_cell.angle_gamma   90.00
#
_symmetry.space_group_name_H-M   'P 1'
#
loop_
_entity.id
_entity.type
_entity.pdbx_description
1 polymer ?
#
loop_
_entity_poly.entity_id
_entity_poly.type
_entity_poly.pdbx_seq_one_letter_code
_entity_poly.pdbx_strand_id
1 'polypeptide(L)'
;MQINNNLILVIKKICKLRFMKKIFIIIIFTVSLFEPSLCKDLKNLKSIEMDVLRNGEIIGFSNYKFEKENNFFKVENKTSFNVEILGVSLLSINSTGTEVYKNNKLISFNSKTFQNKKIKYVNLKLSNDEKQYSIDGSSYKGNASLKNVVGNWWNYEILKTDSQISPLSGSIKKQKVKYLGDEVFDFFGKNIKTQKFSLKSKDEKISDDKKLNFTVWIEPNSKVIFKVAYERMGNWEYKLKNYN
;
A
#
# COMPACT_ATOMS: atom_id res chain seq x y z
N MET A 1 -37.07 15.05 60.47
CA MET A 1 -35.68 15.21 60.03
C MET A 1 -35.72 15.42 58.53
N GLN A 2 -35.77 16.68 58.05
CA GLN A 2 -35.84 17.03 56.62
C GLN A 2 -34.44 17.00 56.06
N ILE A 3 -34.13 16.02 55.22
CA ILE A 3 -32.88 15.99 54.49
C ILE A 3 -32.91 17.08 53.40
N ASN A 4 -31.95 18.00 53.52
CA ASN A 4 -31.86 19.20 52.69
C ASN A 4 -31.70 18.82 51.19
N ASN A 5 -32.76 19.01 50.38
CA ASN A 5 -32.77 18.69 48.94
C ASN A 5 -31.62 19.30 48.16
N ASN A 6 -31.06 20.38 48.61
CA ASN A 6 -29.89 21.02 48.00
C ASN A 6 -28.60 20.18 48.15
N LEU A 7 -28.43 19.40 49.23
CA LEU A 7 -27.28 18.52 49.43
C LEU A 7 -27.30 17.35 48.44
N ILE A 8 -28.49 16.78 48.20
CA ILE A 8 -28.70 15.67 47.25
C ILE A 8 -28.40 16.12 45.80
N LEU A 9 -28.77 17.36 45.45
CA LEU A 9 -28.50 17.95 44.13
C LEU A 9 -26.99 18.18 43.89
N VAL A 10 -26.26 18.64 44.90
CA VAL A 10 -24.83 18.85 44.84
C VAL A 10 -24.07 17.55 44.71
N ILE A 11 -24.46 16.50 45.45
CA ILE A 11 -23.85 15.14 45.36
C ILE A 11 -24.06 14.55 43.96
N LYS A 12 -25.27 14.64 43.38
CA LYS A 12 -25.58 14.17 42.03
C LYS A 12 -24.74 14.89 40.96
N LYS A 13 -24.54 16.21 41.13
CA LYS A 13 -23.73 17.01 40.20
C LYS A 13 -22.24 16.65 40.26
N ILE A 14 -21.70 16.37 41.45
CA ILE A 14 -20.30 15.94 41.66
C ILE A 14 -20.08 14.52 41.09
N CYS A 15 -21.01 13.58 41.33
CA CYS A 15 -20.94 12.23 40.76
C CYS A 15 -20.98 12.25 39.23
N LYS A 16 -21.85 13.07 38.62
CA LYS A 16 -21.95 13.22 37.16
C LYS A 16 -20.67 13.80 36.57
N LEU A 17 -20.05 14.78 37.23
CA LEU A 17 -18.79 15.40 36.81
C LEU A 17 -17.61 14.40 36.87
N ARG A 18 -17.53 13.60 37.96
CA ARG A 18 -16.51 12.54 38.10
C ARG A 18 -16.68 11.42 37.07
N PHE A 19 -17.92 11.05 36.74
CA PHE A 19 -18.23 10.04 35.74
C PHE A 19 -17.85 10.54 34.34
N MET A 20 -18.19 11.79 33.98
CA MET A 20 -17.78 12.41 32.71
C MET A 20 -16.27 12.52 32.56
N LYS A 21 -15.53 12.90 33.64
CA LYS A 21 -14.05 12.93 33.58
C LYS A 21 -13.44 11.53 33.35
N LYS A 22 -14.00 10.47 33.93
CA LYS A 22 -13.55 9.10 33.69
C LYS A 22 -13.81 8.63 32.24
N ILE A 23 -14.97 8.97 31.68
CA ILE A 23 -15.30 8.68 30.27
C ILE A 23 -14.37 9.45 29.32
N PHE A 24 -14.06 10.73 29.62
CA PHE A 24 -13.16 11.53 28.80
C PHE A 24 -11.70 11.00 28.82
N ILE A 25 -11.22 10.50 29.97
CA ILE A 25 -9.90 9.86 30.09
C ILE A 25 -9.87 8.53 29.32
N ILE A 26 -10.95 7.74 29.34
CA ILE A 26 -11.03 6.49 28.59
C ILE A 26 -11.04 6.76 27.07
N ILE A 27 -11.73 7.80 26.61
CA ILE A 27 -11.76 8.18 25.19
C ILE A 27 -10.39 8.68 24.72
N ILE A 28 -9.66 9.46 25.53
CA ILE A 28 -8.31 9.92 25.21
C ILE A 28 -7.34 8.72 25.14
N PHE A 29 -7.48 7.73 26.01
CA PHE A 29 -6.61 6.54 26.03
C PHE A 29 -6.87 5.59 24.84
N THR A 30 -8.09 5.54 24.30
CA THR A 30 -8.41 4.71 23.14
C THR A 30 -7.98 5.33 21.82
N VAL A 31 -7.86 6.66 21.72
CA VAL A 31 -7.38 7.34 20.50
C VAL A 31 -5.86 7.24 20.34
N SER A 32 -5.11 7.04 21.41
CA SER A 32 -3.63 6.91 21.35
C SER A 32 -3.13 5.51 20.95
N LEU A 33 -4.01 4.53 20.72
CA LEU A 33 -3.63 3.16 20.33
C LEU A 33 -3.74 2.89 18.82
N PHE A 34 -4.12 3.87 18.02
CA PHE A 34 -4.01 3.80 16.56
C PHE A 34 -2.62 4.26 16.09
N GLU A 35 -1.58 3.53 16.48
CA GLU A 35 -0.34 3.59 15.72
C GLU A 35 -0.61 2.93 14.35
N PRO A 36 -0.25 3.59 13.23
CA PRO A 36 -0.30 2.93 11.94
C PRO A 36 0.70 1.77 11.95
N SER A 37 0.17 0.55 12.04
CA SER A 37 0.95 -0.70 12.13
C SER A 37 1.52 -1.09 10.76
N LEU A 38 2.27 -0.18 10.12
CA LEU A 38 2.85 -0.43 8.79
C LEU A 38 3.97 -1.47 8.78
N CYS A 39 4.60 -1.72 9.91
CA CYS A 39 5.82 -2.55 9.96
C CYS A 39 5.78 -3.73 10.92
N LYS A 40 4.69 -3.98 11.64
CA LYS A 40 4.72 -5.00 12.69
C LYS A 40 4.79 -6.42 12.12
N ASP A 41 4.13 -6.66 10.98
CA ASP A 41 3.97 -8.00 10.38
C ASP A 41 5.03 -8.31 9.31
N LEU A 42 5.66 -7.28 8.70
CA LEU A 42 6.77 -7.42 7.75
C LEU A 42 8.15 -7.40 8.42
N LYS A 43 8.22 -7.42 9.75
CA LYS A 43 9.45 -7.20 10.52
C LYS A 43 10.57 -8.20 10.26
N ASN A 44 10.25 -9.38 9.77
CA ASN A 44 11.20 -10.47 9.57
C ASN A 44 11.42 -10.81 8.09
N LEU A 45 10.69 -10.17 7.17
CA LEU A 45 10.88 -10.43 5.75
C LEU A 45 12.19 -9.80 5.25
N LYS A 46 12.96 -10.59 4.52
CA LYS A 46 14.18 -10.15 3.81
C LYS A 46 13.92 -9.92 2.33
N SER A 47 12.98 -10.66 1.75
CA SER A 47 12.60 -10.50 0.34
C SER A 47 11.18 -10.98 0.04
N ILE A 48 10.62 -10.44 -1.04
CA ILE A 48 9.45 -10.95 -1.75
C ILE A 48 9.84 -11.09 -3.22
N GLU A 49 9.61 -12.23 -3.80
CA GLU A 49 9.83 -12.51 -5.20
C GLU A 49 8.51 -12.85 -5.88
N MET A 50 8.22 -12.20 -7.00
CA MET A 50 6.99 -12.43 -7.77
C MET A 50 7.35 -12.69 -9.23
N ASP A 51 6.76 -13.72 -9.82
CA ASP A 51 6.75 -13.91 -11.25
C ASP A 51 5.70 -12.98 -11.89
N VAL A 52 6.05 -12.38 -13.02
CA VAL A 52 5.11 -11.62 -13.86
C VAL A 52 4.68 -12.53 -15.00
N LEU A 53 3.38 -12.77 -15.08
CA LEU A 53 2.81 -13.64 -16.11
C LEU A 53 1.90 -12.84 -17.04
N ARG A 54 1.83 -13.27 -18.29
CA ARG A 54 0.83 -12.82 -19.27
C ARG A 54 0.24 -14.04 -19.98
N ASN A 55 -1.09 -14.17 -19.94
CA ASN A 55 -1.85 -15.33 -20.45
C ASN A 55 -1.32 -16.68 -19.92
N GLY A 56 -0.87 -16.71 -18.66
CA GLY A 56 -0.33 -17.91 -17.99
C GLY A 56 1.16 -18.16 -18.20
N GLU A 57 1.82 -17.44 -19.12
CA GLU A 57 3.26 -17.59 -19.39
C GLU A 57 4.08 -16.59 -18.55
N ILE A 58 5.19 -17.05 -17.96
CA ILE A 58 6.11 -16.18 -17.22
C ILE A 58 6.88 -15.32 -18.24
N ILE A 59 6.74 -14.01 -18.14
CA ILE A 59 7.40 -13.03 -19.01
C ILE A 59 8.43 -12.17 -18.26
N GLY A 60 8.59 -12.38 -16.95
CA GLY A 60 9.52 -11.64 -16.14
C GLY A 60 9.26 -11.77 -14.65
N PHE A 61 9.74 -10.79 -13.89
CA PHE A 61 9.69 -10.80 -12.42
C PHE A 61 9.49 -9.40 -11.83
N SER A 62 9.06 -9.37 -10.56
CA SER A 62 9.04 -8.18 -9.70
C SER A 62 9.48 -8.56 -8.29
N ASN A 63 10.67 -8.14 -7.89
CA ASN A 63 11.32 -8.55 -6.66
C ASN A 63 11.51 -7.36 -5.73
N TYR A 64 11.40 -7.61 -4.42
CA TYR A 64 11.59 -6.64 -3.36
C TYR A 64 12.59 -7.20 -2.36
N LYS A 65 13.56 -6.36 -1.94
CA LYS A 65 14.48 -6.63 -0.85
C LYS A 65 14.23 -5.65 0.27
N PHE A 66 14.30 -6.15 1.49
CA PHE A 66 14.04 -5.38 2.70
C PHE A 66 15.31 -5.31 3.54
N GLU A 67 15.71 -4.11 3.91
CA GLU A 67 16.81 -3.85 4.82
C GLU A 67 16.30 -3.03 6.00
N LYS A 68 16.67 -3.45 7.20
CA LYS A 68 16.26 -2.78 8.42
C LYS A 68 17.47 -2.48 9.27
N GLU A 69 17.64 -1.21 9.59
CA GLU A 69 18.71 -0.73 10.45
C GLU A 69 18.15 0.30 11.43
N ASN A 70 18.20 0.00 12.73
CA ASN A 70 17.66 0.83 13.80
C ASN A 70 16.19 1.23 13.53
N ASN A 71 15.92 2.54 13.33
CA ASN A 71 14.61 3.10 13.01
C ASN A 71 14.38 3.32 11.50
N PHE A 72 15.32 2.88 10.66
CA PHE A 72 15.19 2.93 9.21
C PHE A 72 14.74 1.59 8.65
N PHE A 73 13.90 1.66 7.62
CA PHE A 73 13.48 0.52 6.83
C PHE A 73 13.58 0.92 5.36
N LYS A 74 14.37 0.17 4.60
CA LYS A 74 14.61 0.39 3.18
C LYS A 74 14.01 -0.75 2.38
N VAL A 75 13.36 -0.42 1.28
CA VAL A 75 12.82 -1.39 0.32
C VAL A 75 13.41 -1.10 -1.04
N GLU A 76 14.12 -2.05 -1.59
CA GLU A 76 14.60 -2.01 -2.98
C GLU A 76 13.69 -2.87 -3.86
N ASN A 77 13.20 -2.29 -4.95
CA ASN A 77 12.40 -2.98 -5.95
C ASN A 77 13.19 -3.10 -7.26
N LYS A 78 13.09 -4.28 -7.87
CA LYS A 78 13.52 -4.52 -9.26
C LYS A 78 12.42 -5.26 -9.99
N THR A 79 11.91 -4.67 -11.08
CA THR A 79 10.89 -5.27 -11.94
C THR A 79 11.41 -5.29 -13.36
N SER A 80 11.36 -6.45 -14.01
CA SER A 80 11.76 -6.60 -15.42
C SER A 80 10.85 -7.60 -16.11
N PHE A 81 10.28 -7.21 -17.25
CA PHE A 81 9.51 -8.11 -18.12
C PHE A 81 9.49 -7.61 -19.56
N ASN A 82 9.29 -8.53 -20.49
CA ASN A 82 9.19 -8.26 -21.92
C ASN A 82 8.00 -9.00 -22.52
N VAL A 83 7.21 -8.30 -23.33
CA VAL A 83 6.11 -8.87 -24.11
C VAL A 83 6.48 -8.84 -25.56
N GLU A 84 6.58 -10.01 -26.17
CA GLU A 84 6.81 -10.15 -27.59
C GLU A 84 5.61 -10.81 -28.27
N ILE A 85 5.29 -10.37 -29.49
CA ILE A 85 4.31 -11.01 -30.36
C ILE A 85 4.96 -11.10 -31.74
N LEU A 86 5.04 -12.32 -32.28
CA LEU A 86 5.65 -12.60 -33.59
C LEU A 86 7.07 -12.02 -33.74
N GLY A 87 7.88 -12.11 -32.67
CA GLY A 87 9.26 -11.58 -32.65
C GLY A 87 9.39 -10.06 -32.51
N VAL A 88 8.26 -9.34 -32.34
CA VAL A 88 8.24 -7.89 -32.11
C VAL A 88 8.00 -7.58 -30.65
N SER A 89 8.93 -6.86 -30.00
CA SER A 89 8.74 -6.40 -28.64
C SER A 89 7.69 -5.28 -28.58
N LEU A 90 6.53 -5.58 -27.97
CA LEU A 90 5.43 -4.63 -27.80
C LEU A 90 5.56 -3.81 -26.52
N LEU A 91 6.03 -4.42 -25.45
CA LEU A 91 6.19 -3.80 -24.17
C LEU A 91 7.38 -4.40 -23.42
N SER A 92 8.38 -3.57 -23.16
CA SER A 92 9.52 -3.91 -22.31
C SER A 92 9.55 -2.96 -21.12
N ILE A 93 9.64 -3.51 -19.92
CA ILE A 93 9.80 -2.74 -18.67
C ILE A 93 11.05 -3.24 -17.97
N ASN A 94 11.91 -2.30 -17.61
CA ASN A 94 13.01 -2.51 -16.68
C ASN A 94 13.02 -1.37 -15.69
N SER A 95 12.65 -1.66 -14.44
CA SER A 95 12.44 -0.66 -13.40
C SER A 95 13.21 -1.01 -12.14
N THR A 96 13.81 0.00 -11.53
CA THR A 96 14.36 -0.07 -10.18
C THR A 96 13.75 1.03 -9.34
N GLY A 97 13.54 0.76 -8.05
CA GLY A 97 13.01 1.72 -7.10
C GLY A 97 13.56 1.50 -5.71
N THR A 98 13.61 2.55 -4.91
CA THR A 98 14.04 2.50 -3.51
C THR A 98 13.11 3.37 -2.67
N GLU A 99 12.44 2.75 -1.70
CA GLU A 99 11.68 3.42 -0.65
C GLU A 99 12.49 3.44 0.63
N VAL A 100 12.52 4.57 1.32
CA VAL A 100 13.17 4.71 2.64
C VAL A 100 12.13 5.21 3.63
N TYR A 101 11.99 4.48 4.71
CA TYR A 101 11.12 4.80 5.83
C TYR A 101 11.94 5.10 7.08
N LYS A 102 11.49 6.05 7.90
CA LYS A 102 12.01 6.33 9.23
C LYS A 102 10.85 6.34 10.21
N ASN A 103 10.94 5.56 11.29
CA ASN A 103 9.83 5.41 12.25
C ASN A 103 8.50 5.05 11.57
N ASN A 104 8.51 4.12 10.61
CA ASN A 104 7.37 3.68 9.79
C ASN A 104 6.77 4.76 8.85
N LYS A 105 7.37 5.94 8.73
CA LYS A 105 6.96 7.01 7.85
C LYS A 105 7.83 7.02 6.60
N LEU A 106 7.25 7.02 5.41
CA LEU A 106 7.99 7.16 4.17
C LEU A 106 8.67 8.53 4.13
N ILE A 107 9.99 8.56 4.00
CA ILE A 107 10.78 9.80 3.91
C ILE A 107 11.26 10.09 2.50
N SER A 108 11.48 9.05 1.69
CA SER A 108 11.81 9.21 0.27
C SER A 108 11.43 7.99 -0.55
N PHE A 109 11.14 8.21 -1.82
CA PHE A 109 11.03 7.18 -2.86
C PHE A 109 11.67 7.68 -4.13
N ASN A 110 12.58 6.89 -4.70
CA ASN A 110 13.22 7.17 -5.97
C ASN A 110 13.05 5.97 -6.90
N SER A 111 12.69 6.21 -8.16
CA SER A 111 12.63 5.15 -9.16
C SER A 111 13.10 5.61 -10.52
N LYS A 112 13.61 4.66 -11.30
CA LYS A 112 13.95 4.82 -12.72
C LYS A 112 13.40 3.62 -13.49
N THR A 113 12.65 3.89 -14.55
CA THR A 113 12.01 2.88 -15.38
C THR A 113 12.32 3.13 -16.83
N PHE A 114 12.85 2.12 -17.49
CA PHE A 114 12.93 2.04 -18.93
C PHE A 114 11.68 1.33 -19.44
N GLN A 115 10.81 2.06 -20.12
CA GLN A 115 9.61 1.51 -20.76
C GLN A 115 9.77 1.63 -22.27
N ASN A 116 10.03 0.53 -22.94
CA ASN A 116 10.45 0.53 -24.35
C ASN A 116 11.69 1.44 -24.52
N LYS A 117 11.55 2.51 -25.31
CA LYS A 117 12.62 3.52 -25.55
C LYS A 117 12.49 4.75 -24.66
N LYS A 118 11.51 4.79 -23.72
CA LYS A 118 11.25 5.95 -22.86
C LYS A 118 11.77 5.73 -21.47
N ILE A 119 12.40 6.78 -20.91
CA ILE A 119 12.79 6.80 -19.50
C ILE A 119 11.70 7.50 -18.72
N LYS A 120 11.25 6.87 -17.63
CA LYS A 120 10.37 7.45 -16.63
C LYS A 120 11.08 7.44 -15.29
N TYR A 121 10.70 8.36 -14.41
CA TYR A 121 11.30 8.48 -13.09
C TYR A 121 10.33 9.04 -12.06
N VAL A 122 10.65 8.82 -10.81
CA VAL A 122 10.01 9.46 -9.64
C VAL A 122 11.09 9.80 -8.63
N ASN A 123 11.10 11.05 -8.16
CA ASN A 123 11.82 11.50 -6.99
C ASN A 123 10.78 12.07 -6.01
N LEU A 124 10.50 11.34 -4.94
CA LEU A 124 9.59 11.74 -3.88
C LEU A 124 10.38 11.97 -2.61
N LYS A 125 10.09 13.05 -1.91
CA LYS A 125 10.66 13.36 -0.59
C LYS A 125 9.58 13.87 0.34
N LEU A 126 9.67 13.51 1.61
CA LEU A 126 8.92 14.14 2.67
C LEU A 126 9.35 15.60 2.78
N SER A 127 8.42 16.54 2.87
CA SER A 127 8.73 17.96 3.07
C SER A 127 9.39 18.21 4.44
N ASN A 128 10.16 19.30 4.56
CA ASN A 128 10.88 19.63 5.79
C ASN A 128 9.94 19.85 7.00
N ASP A 129 8.72 20.32 6.76
CA ASP A 129 7.68 20.50 7.78
C ASP A 129 6.90 19.20 8.07
N GLU A 130 7.27 18.11 7.40
CA GLU A 130 6.67 16.77 7.50
C GLU A 130 5.16 16.70 7.27
N LYS A 131 4.57 17.66 6.53
CA LYS A 131 3.11 17.73 6.30
C LYS A 131 2.66 17.12 4.97
N GLN A 132 3.57 16.98 4.00
CA GLN A 132 3.27 16.51 2.65
C GLN A 132 4.49 15.90 1.99
N TYR A 133 4.27 15.21 0.88
CA TYR A 133 5.33 14.80 -0.02
C TYR A 133 5.53 15.84 -1.11
N SER A 134 6.78 16.09 -1.51
CA SER A 134 7.15 16.74 -2.75
C SER A 134 7.50 15.66 -3.77
N ILE A 135 6.91 15.71 -4.96
CA ILE A 135 7.12 14.76 -6.05
C ILE A 135 7.68 15.50 -7.26
N ASP A 136 8.80 15.03 -7.79
CA ASP A 136 9.32 15.32 -9.11
C ASP A 136 9.32 14.02 -9.91
N GLY A 137 8.30 13.81 -10.72
CA GLY A 137 8.13 12.61 -11.53
C GLY A 137 7.89 12.93 -12.99
N SER A 138 8.11 11.95 -13.86
CA SER A 138 7.96 12.11 -15.30
C SER A 138 6.53 12.43 -15.78
N SER A 139 5.50 12.16 -14.94
CA SER A 139 4.09 12.45 -15.25
C SER A 139 3.40 13.34 -14.23
N TYR A 140 4.07 13.73 -13.15
CA TYR A 140 3.54 14.61 -12.13
C TYR A 140 4.66 15.30 -11.37
N LYS A 141 4.55 16.62 -11.23
CA LYS A 141 5.40 17.46 -10.39
C LYS A 141 4.52 18.28 -9.45
N GLY A 142 4.78 18.24 -8.15
CA GLY A 142 3.99 18.94 -7.16
C GLY A 142 3.93 18.22 -5.81
N ASN A 143 2.95 18.59 -4.99
CA ASN A 143 2.80 18.06 -3.65
C ASN A 143 1.74 16.96 -3.58
N ALA A 144 1.92 16.03 -2.65
CA ALA A 144 0.97 14.95 -2.37
C ALA A 144 0.73 14.80 -0.87
N SER A 145 -0.48 14.40 -0.50
CA SER A 145 -0.84 14.11 0.89
C SER A 145 -0.05 12.92 1.43
N LEU A 146 0.26 12.93 2.72
CA LEU A 146 0.87 11.79 3.44
C LEU A 146 -0.02 10.53 3.45
N LYS A 147 -1.31 10.67 3.14
CA LYS A 147 -2.23 9.54 2.98
C LYS A 147 -1.98 8.72 1.70
N ASN A 148 -1.21 9.26 0.75
CA ASN A 148 -0.86 8.52 -0.44
C ASN A 148 0.25 7.50 -0.13
N VAL A 149 0.12 6.30 -0.69
CA VAL A 149 1.15 5.27 -0.66
C VAL A 149 1.76 5.10 -2.05
N VAL A 150 3.00 4.62 -2.11
CA VAL A 150 3.60 4.19 -3.37
C VAL A 150 2.93 2.89 -3.82
N GLY A 151 2.50 2.82 -5.07
CA GLY A 151 1.74 1.70 -5.63
C GLY A 151 2.58 0.47 -5.93
N ASN A 152 3.30 -0.05 -4.93
CA ASN A 152 4.10 -1.27 -4.99
C ASN A 152 3.38 -2.46 -4.33
N TRP A 153 3.56 -3.67 -4.87
CA TRP A 153 2.83 -4.86 -4.43
C TRP A 153 3.41 -5.53 -3.18
N TRP A 154 4.47 -5.03 -2.60
CA TRP A 154 4.93 -5.47 -1.29
C TRP A 154 4.11 -4.84 -0.14
N ASN A 155 3.52 -3.66 -0.38
CA ASN A 155 2.89 -2.83 0.65
C ASN A 155 1.37 -2.97 0.62
N TYR A 156 0.83 -3.77 1.54
CA TYR A 156 -0.61 -3.99 1.65
C TYR A 156 -1.42 -2.73 2.04
N GLU A 157 -0.79 -1.66 2.51
CA GLU A 157 -1.46 -0.38 2.79
C GLU A 157 -2.11 0.22 1.55
N ILE A 158 -1.68 -0.21 0.35
CA ILE A 158 -2.36 0.14 -0.91
C ILE A 158 -3.84 -0.26 -0.91
N LEU A 159 -4.23 -1.28 -0.13
CA LEU A 159 -5.63 -1.73 0.01
C LEU A 159 -6.43 -0.91 1.01
N LYS A 160 -5.81 -0.01 1.78
CA LYS A 160 -6.45 0.81 2.82
C LYS A 160 -6.54 2.29 2.45
N THR A 161 -5.91 2.70 1.35
CA THR A 161 -5.89 4.11 0.90
C THR A 161 -6.87 4.35 -0.24
N ASP A 162 -7.32 5.59 -0.38
CA ASP A 162 -8.17 6.05 -1.49
C ASP A 162 -7.37 6.65 -2.66
N SER A 163 -6.03 6.66 -2.54
CA SER A 163 -5.14 7.10 -3.62
C SER A 163 -3.73 6.55 -3.47
N GLN A 164 -3.06 6.34 -4.60
CA GLN A 164 -1.69 5.87 -4.68
C GLN A 164 -0.85 6.73 -5.61
N ILE A 165 0.47 6.72 -5.40
CA ILE A 165 1.47 7.33 -6.27
C ILE A 165 2.04 6.24 -7.17
N SER A 166 1.94 6.44 -8.49
CA SER A 166 2.51 5.52 -9.47
C SER A 166 4.02 5.39 -9.29
N PRO A 167 4.56 4.18 -9.04
CA PRO A 167 6.00 3.98 -8.88
C PRO A 167 6.78 4.19 -10.19
N LEU A 168 6.10 4.21 -11.34
CA LEU A 168 6.73 4.39 -12.65
C LEU A 168 6.88 5.85 -13.04
N SER A 169 5.99 6.75 -12.58
CA SER A 169 5.91 8.08 -13.15
C SER A 169 5.52 9.21 -12.19
N GLY A 170 5.23 8.89 -10.92
CA GLY A 170 4.83 9.85 -9.90
C GLY A 170 3.37 10.31 -9.94
N SER A 171 2.59 9.90 -10.96
CA SER A 171 1.19 10.34 -11.06
C SER A 171 0.35 9.83 -9.88
N ILE A 172 -0.52 10.70 -9.35
CA ILE A 172 -1.44 10.35 -8.26
C ILE A 172 -2.69 9.72 -8.87
N LYS A 173 -3.05 8.52 -8.40
CA LYS A 173 -4.18 7.73 -8.87
C LYS A 173 -5.19 7.57 -7.74
N LYS A 174 -6.37 8.19 -7.87
CA LYS A 174 -7.50 7.97 -6.96
C LYS A 174 -8.12 6.61 -7.21
N GLN A 175 -8.42 5.89 -6.13
CA GLN A 175 -8.91 4.51 -6.20
C GLN A 175 -10.06 4.23 -5.25
N LYS A 176 -10.80 3.16 -5.57
CA LYS A 176 -11.78 2.52 -4.68
C LYS A 176 -11.30 1.09 -4.44
N VAL A 177 -11.26 0.66 -3.20
CA VAL A 177 -10.96 -0.70 -2.80
C VAL A 177 -12.21 -1.35 -2.23
N LYS A 178 -12.53 -2.57 -2.67
CA LYS A 178 -13.68 -3.34 -2.19
C LYS A 178 -13.24 -4.76 -1.87
N TYR A 179 -13.55 -5.23 -0.67
CA TYR A 179 -13.43 -6.64 -0.30
C TYR A 179 -14.42 -7.48 -1.10
N LEU A 180 -13.97 -8.59 -1.66
CA LEU A 180 -14.75 -9.50 -2.51
C LEU A 180 -15.04 -10.85 -1.85
N GLY A 181 -14.39 -11.17 -0.73
CA GLY A 181 -14.51 -12.44 -0.02
C GLY A 181 -13.18 -13.13 0.22
N ASP A 182 -13.23 -14.28 0.87
CA ASP A 182 -12.07 -15.13 1.11
C ASP A 182 -11.94 -16.16 -0.02
N GLU A 183 -10.71 -16.52 -0.36
CA GLU A 183 -10.39 -17.52 -1.37
C GLU A 183 -9.18 -18.35 -0.90
N VAL A 184 -9.21 -19.66 -1.16
CA VAL A 184 -8.06 -20.54 -0.87
C VAL A 184 -7.13 -20.52 -2.07
N PHE A 185 -5.87 -20.22 -1.81
CA PHE A 185 -4.81 -20.15 -2.80
C PHE A 185 -3.85 -21.33 -2.59
N ASP A 186 -3.62 -22.13 -3.64
CA ASP A 186 -2.57 -23.15 -3.57
C ASP A 186 -1.20 -22.49 -3.74
N PHE A 187 -0.37 -22.63 -2.73
CA PHE A 187 1.01 -22.15 -2.72
C PHE A 187 1.95 -23.32 -2.44
N PHE A 188 2.50 -23.90 -3.52
CA PHE A 188 3.38 -25.07 -3.48
C PHE A 188 2.78 -26.27 -2.70
N GLY A 189 1.53 -26.63 -2.98
CA GLY A 189 0.82 -27.73 -2.34
C GLY A 189 0.30 -27.40 -0.93
N LYS A 190 0.44 -26.15 -0.48
CA LYS A 190 -0.16 -25.66 0.76
C LYS A 190 -1.36 -24.78 0.47
N ASN A 191 -2.51 -25.13 1.03
CA ASN A 191 -3.72 -24.31 0.95
C ASN A 191 -3.60 -23.10 1.88
N ILE A 192 -3.40 -21.92 1.32
CA ILE A 192 -3.31 -20.65 2.03
C ILE A 192 -4.63 -19.90 1.92
N LYS A 193 -5.23 -19.56 3.04
CA LYS A 193 -6.42 -18.72 3.08
C LYS A 193 -6.04 -17.28 2.77
N THR A 194 -6.64 -16.70 1.73
CA THR A 194 -6.40 -15.32 1.31
C THR A 194 -7.68 -14.51 1.31
N GLN A 195 -7.54 -13.22 1.48
CA GLN A 195 -8.60 -12.23 1.27
C GLN A 195 -8.45 -11.61 -0.12
N LYS A 196 -9.54 -11.56 -0.85
CA LYS A 196 -9.61 -11.03 -2.22
C LYS A 196 -10.21 -9.63 -2.22
N PHE A 197 -9.56 -8.71 -2.92
CA PHE A 197 -9.99 -7.32 -3.05
C PHE A 197 -10.02 -6.90 -4.51
N SER A 198 -10.97 -6.03 -4.87
CA SER A 198 -10.87 -5.25 -6.09
C SER A 198 -10.30 -3.88 -5.78
N LEU A 199 -9.37 -3.40 -6.63
CA LEU A 199 -8.76 -2.08 -6.58
C LEU A 199 -8.95 -1.42 -7.93
N LYS A 200 -9.85 -0.43 -8.01
CA LYS A 200 -10.25 0.23 -9.26
C LYS A 200 -10.08 1.74 -9.18
N SER A 201 -9.86 2.38 -10.33
CA SER A 201 -9.89 3.84 -10.42
C SER A 201 -11.22 4.39 -9.87
N LYS A 202 -11.15 5.49 -9.11
CA LYS A 202 -12.33 6.20 -8.62
C LYS A 202 -13.04 6.95 -9.75
N ASP A 203 -12.27 7.51 -10.70
CA ASP A 203 -12.78 8.16 -11.88
C ASP A 203 -12.90 7.15 -13.03
N GLU A 204 -14.13 6.95 -13.50
CA GLU A 204 -14.45 6.01 -14.58
C GLU A 204 -14.27 6.63 -15.97
N LYS A 205 -14.11 7.97 -16.07
CA LYS A 205 -13.98 8.69 -17.35
C LYS A 205 -12.54 8.74 -17.87
N ILE A 206 -11.55 8.36 -17.07
CA ILE A 206 -10.15 8.30 -17.54
C ILE A 206 -9.99 7.20 -18.59
N SER A 207 -9.04 7.40 -19.52
CA SER A 207 -8.73 6.42 -20.58
C SER A 207 -8.29 5.07 -19.98
N ASP A 208 -8.64 3.98 -20.62
CA ASP A 208 -8.39 2.60 -20.12
C ASP A 208 -6.91 2.33 -19.89
N ASP A 209 -6.02 2.97 -20.66
CA ASP A 209 -4.58 2.86 -20.47
C ASP A 209 -4.06 3.50 -19.17
N LYS A 210 -4.86 4.31 -18.51
CA LYS A 210 -4.55 4.98 -17.24
C LYS A 210 -5.35 4.45 -16.06
N LYS A 211 -6.41 3.64 -16.31
CA LYS A 211 -7.25 3.07 -15.25
C LYS A 211 -6.49 2.08 -14.39
N LEU A 212 -6.81 2.10 -13.11
CA LEU A 212 -6.55 1.00 -12.20
C LEU A 212 -7.71 0.00 -12.33
N ASN A 213 -7.41 -1.27 -12.51
CA ASN A 213 -8.40 -2.35 -12.52
C ASN A 213 -7.71 -3.64 -12.09
N PHE A 214 -7.46 -3.76 -10.79
CA PHE A 214 -6.73 -4.88 -10.22
C PHE A 214 -7.63 -5.72 -9.33
N THR A 215 -7.36 -7.01 -9.30
CA THR A 215 -7.80 -7.93 -8.25
C THR A 215 -6.58 -8.36 -7.46
N VAL A 216 -6.63 -8.26 -6.13
CA VAL A 216 -5.51 -8.49 -5.22
C VAL A 216 -5.87 -9.53 -4.20
N TRP A 217 -5.02 -10.53 -3.99
CA TRP A 217 -5.13 -11.57 -2.96
C TRP A 217 -4.03 -11.39 -1.93
N ILE A 218 -4.41 -11.28 -0.67
CA ILE A 218 -3.50 -11.06 0.46
C ILE A 218 -3.70 -12.14 1.53
N GLU A 219 -2.63 -12.66 2.08
CA GLU A 219 -2.69 -13.50 3.27
C GLU A 219 -2.89 -12.59 4.50
N PRO A 220 -3.99 -12.77 5.28
CA PRO A 220 -4.41 -11.79 6.29
C PRO A 220 -3.48 -11.70 7.51
N ASN A 221 -2.68 -12.73 7.83
CA ASN A 221 -1.78 -12.74 8.99
C ASN A 221 -0.43 -12.09 8.66
N SER A 222 0.24 -12.56 7.60
CA SER A 222 1.54 -12.02 7.17
C SER A 222 1.44 -10.69 6.42
N LYS A 223 0.23 -10.33 5.94
CA LYS A 223 -0.01 -9.17 5.07
C LYS A 223 0.75 -9.23 3.74
N VAL A 224 1.22 -10.40 3.34
CA VAL A 224 1.89 -10.62 2.06
C VAL A 224 0.85 -10.71 0.95
N ILE A 225 1.08 -9.98 -0.14
CA ILE A 225 0.27 -10.08 -1.35
C ILE A 225 0.73 -11.31 -2.13
N PHE A 226 -0.18 -12.27 -2.30
CA PHE A 226 0.09 -13.54 -2.99
C PHE A 226 -0.13 -13.46 -4.49
N LYS A 227 -1.09 -12.63 -4.90
CA LYS A 227 -1.42 -12.48 -6.31
C LYS A 227 -2.02 -11.10 -6.57
N VAL A 228 -1.67 -10.53 -7.72
CA VAL A 228 -2.35 -9.39 -8.31
C VAL A 228 -2.69 -9.76 -9.74
N ALA A 229 -3.94 -9.59 -10.14
CA ALA A 229 -4.38 -9.84 -11.50
C ALA A 229 -5.05 -8.62 -12.11
N TYR A 230 -4.88 -8.43 -13.40
CA TYR A 230 -5.60 -7.43 -14.18
C TYR A 230 -5.71 -7.88 -15.64
N GLU A 231 -6.75 -7.39 -16.31
CA GLU A 231 -6.98 -7.65 -17.72
C GLU A 231 -6.72 -6.38 -18.53
N ARG A 232 -5.80 -6.49 -19.47
CA ARG A 232 -5.48 -5.43 -20.40
C ARG A 232 -4.64 -6.00 -21.56
N MET A 233 -5.22 -6.08 -22.76
CA MET A 233 -4.56 -6.71 -23.90
C MET A 233 -3.97 -8.09 -23.55
N GLY A 234 -4.77 -8.89 -22.83
CA GLY A 234 -4.40 -10.17 -22.24
C GLY A 234 -4.54 -10.18 -20.72
N ASN A 235 -4.45 -11.36 -20.13
CA ASN A 235 -4.54 -11.60 -18.70
C ASN A 235 -3.15 -11.46 -18.06
N TRP A 236 -3.00 -10.56 -17.11
CA TRP A 236 -1.75 -10.29 -16.41
C TRP A 236 -1.85 -10.73 -14.97
N GLU A 237 -0.76 -11.28 -14.47
CA GLU A 237 -0.62 -11.65 -13.07
C GLU A 237 0.77 -11.29 -12.54
N TYR A 238 0.82 -10.77 -11.31
CA TYR A 238 1.98 -10.85 -10.43
C TYR A 238 1.66 -11.96 -9.44
N LYS A 239 2.41 -13.03 -9.45
CA LYS A 239 2.17 -14.20 -8.60
C LYS A 239 3.35 -14.43 -7.68
N LEU A 240 3.09 -14.54 -6.38
CA LEU A 240 4.13 -14.80 -5.39
C LEU A 240 4.87 -16.10 -5.74
N LYS A 241 6.18 -16.00 -5.84
CA LYS A 241 7.10 -17.12 -6.08
C LYS A 241 7.77 -17.55 -4.79
N ASN A 242 8.25 -16.59 -4.01
CA ASN A 242 8.95 -16.85 -2.77
C ASN A 242 8.90 -15.63 -1.84
N TYR A 243 9.02 -15.85 -0.54
CA TYR A 243 9.26 -14.81 0.45
C TYR A 243 10.01 -15.38 1.65
N ASN A 244 10.91 -14.64 2.27
CA ASN A 244 11.72 -15.05 3.40
C ASN A 244 12.07 -13.89 4.34
#